data_ec2cead778b28eab8a58d802583d3019
#
_entry.id   ec2cead778b28eab8a58d802583d3019
#
_cell.length_a   1.000
_cell.length_b   1.000
_cell.length_c   1.000
_cell.angle_alpha   90.00
_cell.angle_beta   90.00
_cell.angle_gamma   90.00
#
_symmetry.space_group_name_H-M   'P 1'
#
loop_
_entity.id
_entity.type
_entity.pdbx_description
1 polymer ?
#
loop_
_entity_poly.entity_id
_entity_poly.type
_entity_poly.pdbx_seq_one_letter_code
_entity_poly.pdbx_strand_id
1 'polypeptide(L)'
;MIPSPTQTSGRSTLAILLVLATMFGFAVMDGLTKILSHALPIPQILWVRNIVFCALILGILLSKGQPLRTLASSAQPKLQLARALLLILESAMFMLAFKLMPLADVHAIAAVAPLAVVAMSMPVLGEQVGWRRWSAVLAGFAGVLLIIRPGFQQIEPPVLIALVGAAMWAAYQIMVRLCSRTDHSDTTSLWTAVVGLLATSLIGPVVWVWPDATGWAMLAAIALIGSLAHISFIRALSLTQPSLLQPYSYTLFVWAVIVGWSFFGDVPDAWTWAGAALIIASGIYAWHRERVRGVATT
;
A
#
# COMPACT_ATOMS: atom_id res chain seq x y z
N MET A 1 -7.12 -18.11 -26.05
CA MET A 1 -5.67 -18.27 -26.35
C MET A 1 -4.95 -18.37 -25.03
N ILE A 2 -4.35 -19.52 -24.70
CA ILE A 2 -3.53 -19.72 -23.50
C ILE A 2 -2.19 -19.02 -23.76
N PRO A 3 -1.77 -18.05 -22.93
CA PRO A 3 -0.48 -17.37 -23.15
C PRO A 3 0.68 -18.35 -22.99
N SER A 4 1.71 -18.20 -23.81
CA SER A 4 2.91 -19.06 -23.79
C SER A 4 3.66 -18.93 -22.44
N PRO A 5 4.37 -19.97 -21.97
CA PRO A 5 5.12 -19.94 -20.69
C PRO A 5 6.13 -18.80 -20.57
N THR A 6 6.69 -18.34 -21.68
CA THR A 6 7.62 -17.19 -21.74
C THR A 6 6.93 -15.85 -21.51
N GLN A 7 5.65 -15.70 -21.90
CA GLN A 7 4.87 -14.48 -21.65
C GLN A 7 4.43 -14.35 -20.18
N THR A 8 4.17 -15.47 -19.50
CA THR A 8 3.84 -15.47 -18.06
C THR A 8 5.05 -15.12 -17.21
N SER A 9 6.24 -15.59 -17.56
CA SER A 9 7.49 -15.23 -16.85
C SER A 9 7.80 -13.73 -16.93
N GLY A 10 7.69 -13.13 -18.12
CA GLY A 10 7.97 -11.70 -18.31
C GLY A 10 6.98 -10.79 -17.55
N ARG A 11 5.69 -11.15 -17.48
CA ARG A 11 4.68 -10.39 -16.72
C ARG A 11 4.94 -10.42 -15.21
N SER A 12 5.33 -11.56 -14.67
CA SER A 12 5.67 -11.69 -13.24
C SER A 12 6.91 -10.88 -12.88
N THR A 13 7.96 -10.89 -13.73
CA THR A 13 9.17 -10.08 -13.52
C THR A 13 8.84 -8.59 -13.52
N LEU A 14 8.06 -8.13 -14.49
CA LEU A 14 7.62 -6.73 -14.53
C LEU A 14 6.82 -6.34 -13.26
N ALA A 15 5.91 -7.19 -12.81
CA ALA A 15 5.13 -6.94 -11.60
C ALA A 15 6.02 -6.81 -10.36
N ILE A 16 7.05 -7.65 -10.24
CA ILE A 16 8.03 -7.59 -9.15
C ILE A 16 8.82 -6.27 -9.19
N LEU A 17 9.34 -5.89 -10.35
CA LEU A 17 10.08 -4.63 -10.50
C LEU A 17 9.22 -3.41 -10.17
N LEU A 18 7.95 -3.42 -10.61
CA LEU A 18 6.99 -2.37 -10.26
C LEU A 18 6.74 -2.29 -8.75
N VAL A 19 6.61 -3.42 -8.06
CA VAL A 19 6.46 -3.43 -6.59
C VAL A 19 7.70 -2.91 -5.89
N LEU A 20 8.90 -3.35 -6.29
CA LEU A 20 10.14 -2.85 -5.68
C LEU A 20 10.29 -1.33 -5.83
N ALA A 21 10.04 -0.80 -7.03
CA ALA A 21 10.04 0.64 -7.27
C ALA A 21 8.95 1.37 -6.46
N THR A 22 7.77 0.76 -6.34
CA THR A 22 6.66 1.28 -5.52
C THR A 22 7.05 1.37 -4.06
N MET A 23 7.64 0.32 -3.48
CA MET A 23 8.02 0.29 -2.07
C MET A 23 9.06 1.36 -1.73
N PHE A 24 10.05 1.56 -2.61
CA PHE A 24 10.98 2.68 -2.49
C PHE A 24 10.26 4.04 -2.55
N GLY A 25 9.41 4.24 -3.56
CA GLY A 25 8.64 5.48 -3.72
C GLY A 25 7.75 5.77 -2.51
N PHE A 26 7.07 4.77 -1.97
CA PHE A 26 6.24 4.93 -0.76
C PHE A 26 7.09 5.32 0.46
N ALA A 27 8.24 4.67 0.70
CA ALA A 27 9.08 5.02 1.83
C ALA A 27 9.55 6.49 1.78
N VAL A 28 9.97 6.97 0.61
CA VAL A 28 10.35 8.38 0.42
C VAL A 28 9.16 9.31 0.60
N MET A 29 8.02 8.98 -0.01
CA MET A 29 6.77 9.75 0.14
C MET A 29 6.34 9.84 1.61
N ASP A 30 6.41 8.74 2.36
CA ASP A 30 5.97 8.65 3.75
C ASP A 30 6.90 9.45 4.66
N GLY A 31 8.22 9.43 4.42
CA GLY A 31 9.18 10.27 5.11
C GLY A 31 8.92 11.77 4.90
N LEU A 32 8.71 12.19 3.66
CA LEU A 32 8.34 13.57 3.34
C LEU A 32 6.98 13.95 3.97
N THR A 33 6.01 13.03 3.95
CA THR A 33 4.70 13.22 4.57
C THR A 33 4.80 13.40 6.07
N LYS A 34 5.65 12.62 6.77
CA LYS A 34 5.91 12.80 8.19
C LYS A 34 6.40 14.21 8.49
N ILE A 35 7.40 14.71 7.77
CA ILE A 35 7.90 16.07 7.93
C ILE A 35 6.77 17.09 7.75
N LEU A 36 6.05 16.98 6.63
CA LEU A 36 5.06 17.97 6.25
C LEU A 36 3.81 17.94 7.13
N SER A 37 3.45 16.80 7.70
CA SER A 37 2.27 16.63 8.59
C SER A 37 2.37 17.39 9.91
N HIS A 38 3.57 17.85 10.29
CA HIS A 38 3.75 18.75 11.43
C HIS A 38 3.44 20.21 11.10
N ALA A 39 3.56 20.61 9.83
CA ALA A 39 3.33 21.97 9.36
C ALA A 39 1.94 22.15 8.72
N LEU A 40 1.45 21.12 8.01
CA LEU A 40 0.19 21.20 7.26
C LEU A 40 -0.82 20.14 7.74
N PRO A 41 -2.13 20.45 7.66
CA PRO A 41 -3.20 19.49 7.96
C PRO A 41 -3.17 18.27 7.02
N ILE A 42 -3.34 17.07 7.57
CA ILE A 42 -3.39 15.81 6.79
C ILE A 42 -4.42 15.86 5.65
N PRO A 43 -5.66 16.36 5.83
CA PRO A 43 -6.62 16.44 4.73
C PRO A 43 -6.15 17.33 3.57
N GLN A 44 -5.39 18.39 3.84
CA GLN A 44 -4.80 19.26 2.82
C GLN A 44 -3.73 18.51 2.02
N ILE A 45 -2.83 17.78 2.69
CA ILE A 45 -1.80 16.97 2.03
C ILE A 45 -2.44 15.92 1.12
N LEU A 46 -3.45 15.21 1.63
CA LEU A 46 -4.22 14.22 0.86
C LEU A 46 -4.91 14.84 -0.34
N TRP A 47 -5.51 16.03 -0.18
CA TRP A 47 -6.21 16.72 -1.25
C TRP A 47 -5.27 17.10 -2.39
N VAL A 48 -4.14 17.76 -2.08
CA VAL A 48 -3.13 18.13 -3.10
C VAL A 48 -2.58 16.89 -3.80
N ARG A 49 -2.31 15.80 -3.07
CA ARG A 49 -1.88 14.53 -3.64
C ARG A 49 -2.92 13.98 -4.62
N ASN A 50 -4.20 14.02 -4.28
CA ASN A 50 -5.27 13.52 -5.15
C ASN A 50 -5.51 14.44 -6.37
N ILE A 51 -5.30 15.76 -6.27
CA ILE A 51 -5.32 16.66 -7.44
C ILE A 51 -4.27 16.23 -8.46
N VAL A 52 -3.01 16.08 -8.00
CA VAL A 52 -1.90 15.71 -8.90
C VAL A 52 -2.12 14.29 -9.45
N PHE A 53 -2.55 13.35 -8.62
CA PHE A 53 -2.86 11.99 -9.06
C PHE A 53 -3.95 11.98 -10.13
N CYS A 54 -5.03 12.75 -9.95
CA CYS A 54 -6.12 12.86 -10.92
C CYS A 54 -5.63 13.50 -12.23
N ALA A 55 -4.83 14.58 -12.15
CA ALA A 55 -4.27 15.23 -13.31
C ALA A 55 -3.33 14.29 -14.11
N LEU A 56 -2.48 13.52 -13.43
CA LEU A 56 -1.60 12.54 -14.06
C LEU A 56 -2.38 11.41 -14.73
N ILE A 57 -3.37 10.84 -14.05
CA ILE A 57 -4.21 9.77 -14.61
C ILE A 57 -4.95 10.29 -15.84
N LEU A 58 -5.60 11.44 -15.76
CA LEU A 58 -6.29 12.03 -16.90
C LEU A 58 -5.33 12.32 -18.05
N GLY A 59 -4.15 12.89 -17.79
CA GLY A 59 -3.12 13.13 -18.79
C GLY A 59 -2.67 11.85 -19.50
N ILE A 60 -2.41 10.76 -18.75
CA ILE A 60 -2.04 9.45 -19.30
C ILE A 60 -3.19 8.88 -20.15
N LEU A 61 -4.43 8.94 -19.68
CA LEU A 61 -5.58 8.37 -20.39
C LEU A 61 -5.90 9.15 -21.68
N LEU A 62 -5.81 10.47 -21.63
CA LEU A 62 -5.99 11.32 -22.81
C LEU A 62 -4.89 11.08 -23.85
N SER A 63 -3.64 10.92 -23.43
CA SER A 63 -2.53 10.61 -24.35
C SER A 63 -2.68 9.26 -25.06
N LYS A 64 -3.39 8.30 -24.44
CA LYS A 64 -3.72 7.01 -25.07
C LYS A 64 -4.88 7.08 -26.06
N GLY A 65 -5.56 8.22 -26.18
CA GLY A 65 -6.70 8.40 -27.06
C GLY A 65 -7.94 7.56 -26.71
N GLN A 66 -8.01 7.02 -25.49
CA GLN A 66 -9.14 6.22 -25.07
C GLN A 66 -10.31 7.11 -24.58
N PRO A 67 -11.55 6.81 -24.95
CA PRO A 67 -12.70 7.58 -24.51
C PRO A 67 -12.91 7.40 -23.00
N LEU A 68 -12.85 8.49 -22.24
CA LEU A 68 -13.02 8.49 -20.79
C LEU A 68 -14.33 7.83 -20.34
N ARG A 69 -15.39 7.95 -21.14
CA ARG A 69 -16.69 7.31 -20.87
C ARG A 69 -16.58 5.79 -20.78
N THR A 70 -15.78 5.16 -21.64
CA THR A 70 -15.55 3.71 -21.64
C THR A 70 -14.74 3.31 -20.42
N LEU A 71 -13.73 4.09 -20.05
CA LEU A 71 -12.89 3.85 -18.88
C LEU A 71 -13.63 4.11 -17.56
N ALA A 72 -14.58 5.03 -17.53
CA ALA A 72 -15.43 5.26 -16.36
C ALA A 72 -16.44 4.12 -16.13
N SER A 73 -16.79 3.37 -17.19
CA SER A 73 -17.67 2.21 -17.08
C SER A 73 -16.93 1.04 -16.42
N SER A 74 -17.40 0.65 -15.24
CA SER A 74 -16.89 -0.50 -14.47
C SER A 74 -17.94 -1.58 -14.37
N ALA A 75 -17.53 -2.83 -14.44
CA ALA A 75 -18.41 -3.98 -14.16
C ALA A 75 -18.76 -4.08 -12.65
N GLN A 76 -17.96 -3.43 -11.78
CA GLN A 76 -18.13 -3.49 -10.33
C GLN A 76 -18.05 -2.08 -9.67
N PRO A 77 -18.97 -1.13 -10.04
CA PRO A 77 -18.84 0.27 -9.60
C PRO A 77 -18.90 0.45 -8.09
N LYS A 78 -19.71 -0.35 -7.38
CA LYS A 78 -19.78 -0.30 -5.91
C LYS A 78 -18.46 -0.72 -5.27
N LEU A 79 -17.80 -1.74 -5.81
CA LEU A 79 -16.50 -2.21 -5.32
C LEU A 79 -15.40 -1.17 -5.60
N GLN A 80 -15.41 -0.55 -6.79
CA GLN A 80 -14.49 0.53 -7.15
C GLN A 80 -14.64 1.73 -6.19
N LEU A 81 -15.88 2.13 -5.88
CA LEU A 81 -16.16 3.21 -4.94
C LEU A 81 -15.66 2.86 -3.52
N ALA A 82 -16.05 1.69 -3.00
CA ALA A 82 -15.67 1.26 -1.66
C ALA A 82 -14.14 1.16 -1.50
N ARG A 83 -13.46 0.61 -2.51
CA ARG A 83 -12.00 0.49 -2.55
C ARG A 83 -11.32 1.87 -2.55
N ALA A 84 -11.83 2.81 -3.36
CA ALA A 84 -11.22 4.13 -3.44
C ALA A 84 -11.41 4.93 -2.14
N LEU A 85 -12.57 4.84 -1.50
CA LEU A 85 -12.81 5.44 -0.19
C LEU A 85 -11.96 4.78 0.90
N LEU A 86 -11.83 3.45 0.87
CA LEU A 86 -10.97 2.70 1.80
C LEU A 86 -9.52 3.17 1.72
N LEU A 87 -9.00 3.42 0.51
CA LEU A 87 -7.64 3.92 0.30
C LEU A 87 -7.43 5.31 0.93
N ILE A 88 -8.41 6.20 0.83
CA ILE A 88 -8.30 7.53 1.42
C ILE A 88 -8.24 7.45 2.94
N LEU A 89 -9.12 6.65 3.52
CA LEU A 89 -9.18 6.46 4.96
C LEU A 89 -7.89 5.77 5.47
N GLU A 90 -7.42 4.75 4.77
CA GLU A 90 -6.16 4.07 5.04
C GLU A 90 -4.99 5.06 5.01
N SER A 91 -4.89 5.87 3.95
CA SER A 91 -3.83 6.88 3.83
C SER A 91 -3.89 7.91 4.95
N ALA A 92 -5.09 8.34 5.37
CA ALA A 92 -5.26 9.23 6.53
C ALA A 92 -4.78 8.57 7.83
N MET A 93 -5.09 7.28 8.04
CA MET A 93 -4.63 6.52 9.21
C MET A 93 -3.10 6.43 9.24
N PHE A 94 -2.46 6.06 8.14
CA PHE A 94 -0.99 6.00 8.10
C PHE A 94 -0.34 7.38 8.27
N MET A 95 -0.84 8.43 7.63
CA MET A 95 -0.33 9.79 7.84
C MET A 95 -0.43 10.22 9.29
N LEU A 96 -1.54 9.88 9.97
CA LEU A 96 -1.71 10.15 11.39
C LEU A 96 -0.72 9.32 12.23
N ALA A 97 -0.52 8.05 11.90
CA ALA A 97 0.47 7.21 12.59
C ALA A 97 1.90 7.76 12.40
N PHE A 98 2.29 8.16 11.18
CA PHE A 98 3.61 8.77 10.93
C PHE A 98 3.84 10.06 11.71
N LYS A 99 2.79 10.85 11.92
CA LYS A 99 2.87 12.07 12.72
C LYS A 99 3.10 11.78 14.21
N LEU A 100 2.59 10.66 14.72
CA LEU A 100 2.52 10.36 16.15
C LEU A 100 3.63 9.41 16.63
N MET A 101 4.32 8.67 15.73
CA MET A 101 5.34 7.71 16.10
C MET A 101 6.46 7.63 15.05
N PRO A 102 7.63 7.01 15.38
CA PRO A 102 8.72 6.81 14.45
C PRO A 102 8.29 6.09 13.17
N LEU A 103 8.82 6.54 12.01
CA LEU A 103 8.48 6.00 10.70
C LEU A 103 8.75 4.48 10.60
N ALA A 104 9.90 4.06 11.15
CA ALA A 104 10.31 2.66 11.15
C ALA A 104 9.35 1.77 11.97
N ASP A 105 8.85 2.26 13.11
CA ASP A 105 7.91 1.50 13.96
C ASP A 105 6.54 1.33 13.28
N VAL A 106 6.03 2.39 12.63
CA VAL A 106 4.80 2.29 11.83
C VAL A 106 4.94 1.22 10.76
N HIS A 107 6.05 1.21 10.01
CA HIS A 107 6.27 0.23 8.95
C HIS A 107 6.59 -1.17 9.48
N ALA A 108 7.17 -1.29 10.67
CA ALA A 108 7.34 -2.58 11.35
C ALA A 108 5.98 -3.21 11.68
N ILE A 109 5.04 -2.42 12.20
CA ILE A 109 3.65 -2.85 12.44
C ILE A 109 2.95 -3.15 11.11
N ALA A 110 3.09 -2.26 10.12
CA ALA A 110 2.48 -2.42 8.80
C ALA A 110 3.00 -3.66 8.05
N ALA A 111 4.18 -4.18 8.41
CA ALA A 111 4.72 -5.42 7.83
C ALA A 111 3.84 -6.66 8.08
N VAL A 112 2.82 -6.58 8.95
CA VAL A 112 1.79 -7.63 9.05
C VAL A 112 0.84 -7.67 7.83
N ALA A 113 0.72 -6.56 7.08
CA ALA A 113 -0.22 -6.46 5.97
C ALA A 113 -0.02 -7.55 4.89
N PRO A 114 1.20 -7.91 4.46
CA PRO A 114 1.42 -9.03 3.55
C PRO A 114 0.82 -10.35 4.04
N LEU A 115 0.92 -10.65 5.33
CA LEU A 115 0.34 -11.85 5.92
C LEU A 115 -1.18 -11.78 5.97
N ALA A 116 -1.73 -10.59 6.27
CA ALA A 116 -3.16 -10.33 6.21
C ALA A 116 -3.71 -10.51 4.79
N VAL A 117 -2.98 -10.07 3.75
CA VAL A 117 -3.33 -10.33 2.34
C VAL A 117 -3.39 -11.82 2.06
N VAL A 118 -2.39 -12.60 2.48
CA VAL A 118 -2.38 -14.06 2.30
C VAL A 118 -3.58 -14.70 3.03
N ALA A 119 -3.89 -14.29 4.26
CA ALA A 119 -5.03 -14.79 5.02
C ALA A 119 -6.39 -14.44 4.38
N MET A 120 -6.53 -13.22 3.87
CA MET A 120 -7.76 -12.74 3.23
C MET A 120 -7.95 -13.29 1.82
N SER A 121 -6.88 -13.64 1.12
CA SER A 121 -6.97 -14.19 -0.26
C SER A 121 -7.75 -15.50 -0.31
N MET A 122 -7.73 -16.30 0.77
CA MET A 122 -8.48 -17.56 0.85
C MET A 122 -10.00 -17.38 0.74
N PRO A 123 -10.64 -16.69 1.71
CA PRO A 123 -12.11 -16.60 1.72
C PRO A 123 -12.63 -15.71 0.60
N VAL A 124 -11.83 -14.74 0.12
CA VAL A 124 -12.29 -13.72 -0.81
C VAL A 124 -11.94 -14.04 -2.26
N LEU A 125 -10.75 -14.57 -2.51
CA LEU A 125 -10.27 -14.89 -3.87
C LEU A 125 -10.45 -16.37 -4.23
N GLY A 126 -10.81 -17.22 -3.24
CA GLY A 126 -10.96 -18.66 -3.42
C GLY A 126 -9.62 -19.42 -3.47
N GLU A 127 -8.53 -18.82 -2.99
CA GLU A 127 -7.21 -19.46 -2.97
C GLU A 127 -7.17 -20.57 -1.90
N GLN A 128 -6.62 -21.75 -2.23
CA GLN A 128 -6.46 -22.82 -1.24
C GLN A 128 -5.20 -22.59 -0.40
N VAL A 129 -5.38 -22.35 0.89
CA VAL A 129 -4.28 -22.14 1.83
C VAL A 129 -4.17 -23.30 2.80
N GLY A 130 -3.04 -24.00 2.77
CA GLY A 130 -2.76 -25.10 3.68
C GLY A 130 -2.37 -24.63 5.08
N TRP A 131 -2.41 -25.53 6.07
CA TRP A 131 -2.10 -25.27 7.48
C TRP A 131 -0.74 -24.57 7.71
N ARG A 132 0.26 -24.84 6.84
CA ARG A 132 1.60 -24.23 6.92
C ARG A 132 1.59 -22.73 6.63
N ARG A 133 0.67 -22.24 5.79
CA ARG A 133 0.50 -20.80 5.58
C ARG A 133 -0.18 -20.16 6.79
N TRP A 134 -1.13 -20.87 7.41
CA TRP A 134 -1.73 -20.43 8.66
C TRP A 134 -0.69 -20.35 9.78
N SER A 135 0.24 -21.32 9.88
CA SER A 135 1.32 -21.23 10.86
C SER A 135 2.24 -20.03 10.61
N ALA A 136 2.52 -19.67 9.34
CA ALA A 136 3.25 -18.46 9.00
C ALA A 136 2.49 -17.19 9.39
N VAL A 137 1.18 -17.13 9.15
CA VAL A 137 0.34 -16.00 9.58
C VAL A 137 0.37 -15.85 11.09
N LEU A 138 0.24 -16.95 11.85
CA LEU A 138 0.30 -16.93 13.31
C LEU A 138 1.69 -16.53 13.82
N ALA A 139 2.77 -17.01 13.20
CA ALA A 139 4.14 -16.60 13.54
C ALA A 139 4.38 -15.11 13.27
N GLY A 140 3.88 -14.60 12.15
CA GLY A 140 3.94 -13.16 11.85
C GLY A 140 3.13 -12.32 12.83
N PHE A 141 1.96 -12.79 13.24
CA PHE A 141 1.18 -12.14 14.29
C PHE A 141 1.92 -12.12 15.63
N ALA A 142 2.62 -13.20 15.99
CA ALA A 142 3.52 -13.20 17.16
C ALA A 142 4.62 -12.14 17.03
N GLY A 143 5.16 -11.90 15.83
CA GLY A 143 6.10 -10.82 15.56
C GLY A 143 5.51 -9.44 15.83
N VAL A 144 4.23 -9.21 15.45
CA VAL A 144 3.52 -7.96 15.80
C VAL A 144 3.40 -7.80 17.31
N LEU A 145 3.07 -8.86 18.03
CA LEU A 145 2.99 -8.83 19.49
C LEU A 145 4.34 -8.52 20.15
N LEU A 146 5.46 -8.97 19.56
CA LEU A 146 6.79 -8.59 20.02
C LEU A 146 7.08 -7.09 19.85
N ILE A 147 6.59 -6.45 18.78
CA ILE A 147 6.73 -5.01 18.55
C ILE A 147 5.85 -4.24 19.54
N ILE A 148 4.59 -4.65 19.68
CA ILE A 148 3.60 -3.92 20.51
C ILE A 148 3.83 -4.12 22.01
N ARG A 149 4.35 -5.29 22.42
CA ARG A 149 4.61 -5.67 23.85
C ARG A 149 3.40 -5.46 24.76
N PRO A 150 2.23 -6.03 24.44
CA PRO A 150 1.06 -5.87 25.30
C PRO A 150 1.34 -6.43 26.72
N GLY A 151 1.03 -5.64 27.73
CA GLY A 151 1.28 -5.99 29.14
C GLY A 151 2.61 -5.51 29.72
N PHE A 152 3.61 -5.11 28.90
CA PHE A 152 4.85 -4.48 29.35
C PHE A 152 4.83 -2.96 29.16
N GLN A 153 4.04 -2.48 28.25
CA GLN A 153 3.80 -1.06 28.01
C GLN A 153 2.31 -0.83 27.79
N GLN A 154 1.83 0.39 28.07
CA GLN A 154 0.48 0.75 27.65
C GLN A 154 0.42 0.77 26.11
N ILE A 155 -0.60 0.12 25.55
CA ILE A 155 -0.81 0.17 24.10
C ILE A 155 -1.23 1.60 23.75
N GLU A 156 -0.32 2.33 23.15
CA GLU A 156 -0.59 3.70 22.74
C GLU A 156 -1.54 3.75 21.54
N PRO A 157 -2.46 4.73 21.47
CA PRO A 157 -3.40 4.85 20.36
C PRO A 157 -2.77 4.85 18.96
N PRO A 158 -1.57 5.43 18.72
CA PRO A 158 -0.89 5.37 17.41
C PRO A 158 -0.62 3.96 16.90
N VAL A 159 -0.34 3.01 17.78
CA VAL A 159 -0.11 1.60 17.43
C VAL A 159 -1.38 0.97 16.84
N LEU A 160 -2.53 1.25 17.47
CA LEU A 160 -3.83 0.76 16.96
C LEU A 160 -4.17 1.40 15.63
N ILE A 161 -3.86 2.68 15.44
CA ILE A 161 -4.05 3.39 14.17
C ILE A 161 -3.23 2.71 13.06
N ALA A 162 -1.94 2.40 13.33
CA ALA A 162 -1.08 1.71 12.37
C ALA A 162 -1.60 0.29 12.03
N LEU A 163 -2.08 -0.47 13.02
CA LEU A 163 -2.67 -1.81 12.81
C LEU A 163 -3.94 -1.75 11.95
N VAL A 164 -4.84 -0.81 12.25
CA VAL A 164 -6.05 -0.60 11.44
C VAL A 164 -5.67 -0.19 10.02
N GLY A 165 -4.70 0.72 9.86
CA GLY A 165 -4.15 1.09 8.56
C GLY A 165 -3.61 -0.12 7.79
N ALA A 166 -2.84 -1.00 8.45
CA ALA A 166 -2.30 -2.21 7.85
C ALA A 166 -3.40 -3.19 7.38
N ALA A 167 -4.45 -3.37 8.19
CA ALA A 167 -5.60 -4.20 7.81
C ALA A 167 -6.38 -3.60 6.62
N MET A 168 -6.56 -2.28 6.61
CA MET A 168 -7.20 -1.56 5.51
C MET A 168 -6.37 -1.65 4.22
N TRP A 169 -5.04 -1.54 4.31
CA TRP A 169 -4.13 -1.73 3.19
C TRP A 169 -4.21 -3.14 2.60
N ALA A 170 -4.27 -4.17 3.46
CA ALA A 170 -4.48 -5.54 3.02
C ALA A 170 -5.82 -5.71 2.29
N ALA A 171 -6.90 -5.20 2.87
CA ALA A 171 -8.23 -5.22 2.26
C ALA A 171 -8.26 -4.49 0.91
N TYR A 172 -7.62 -3.32 0.83
CA TYR A 172 -7.48 -2.57 -0.42
C TYR A 172 -6.83 -3.39 -1.54
N GLN A 173 -5.72 -4.08 -1.26
CA GLN A 173 -5.03 -4.93 -2.23
C GLN A 173 -5.93 -6.06 -2.76
N ILE A 174 -6.69 -6.71 -1.89
CA ILE A 174 -7.66 -7.74 -2.27
C ILE A 174 -8.77 -7.16 -3.16
N MET A 175 -9.30 -5.99 -2.79
CA MET A 175 -10.34 -5.32 -3.60
C MET A 175 -9.80 -4.88 -4.98
N VAL A 176 -8.56 -4.38 -5.07
CA VAL A 176 -7.91 -4.11 -6.37
C VAL A 176 -7.84 -5.37 -7.21
N ARG A 177 -7.46 -6.50 -6.61
CA ARG A 177 -7.39 -7.78 -7.33
C ARG A 177 -8.76 -8.25 -7.80
N LEU A 178 -9.80 -8.11 -7.00
CA LEU A 178 -11.17 -8.43 -7.40
C LEU A 178 -11.61 -7.57 -8.60
N CYS A 179 -11.40 -6.26 -8.54
CA CYS A 179 -11.69 -5.36 -9.66
C CYS A 179 -10.93 -5.76 -10.93
N SER A 180 -9.65 -6.16 -10.80
CA SER A 180 -8.81 -6.52 -11.94
C SER A 180 -9.24 -7.78 -12.69
N ARG A 181 -10.21 -8.55 -12.16
CA ARG A 181 -10.81 -9.69 -12.86
C ARG A 181 -11.76 -9.28 -13.97
N THR A 182 -12.36 -8.10 -13.85
CA THR A 182 -13.40 -7.62 -14.76
C THR A 182 -13.05 -6.27 -15.40
N ASP A 183 -12.30 -5.44 -14.68
CA ASP A 183 -11.97 -4.09 -15.09
C ASP A 183 -10.47 -3.97 -15.46
N HIS A 184 -10.19 -3.11 -16.42
CA HIS A 184 -8.81 -2.77 -16.77
C HIS A 184 -8.15 -1.91 -15.66
N SER A 185 -6.81 -1.99 -15.52
CA SER A 185 -6.07 -1.18 -14.55
C SER A 185 -6.29 0.33 -14.72
N ASP A 186 -6.51 0.79 -15.95
CA ASP A 186 -6.79 2.20 -16.25
C ASP A 186 -8.13 2.64 -15.66
N THR A 187 -9.18 1.79 -15.75
CA THR A 187 -10.48 1.99 -15.08
C THR A 187 -10.31 2.09 -13.57
N THR A 188 -9.57 1.16 -12.98
CA THR A 188 -9.27 1.15 -11.53
C THR A 188 -8.53 2.42 -11.11
N SER A 189 -7.55 2.87 -11.89
CA SER A 189 -6.80 4.11 -11.62
C SER A 189 -7.69 5.36 -11.74
N LEU A 190 -8.56 5.41 -12.76
CA LEU A 190 -9.50 6.53 -12.94
C LEU A 190 -10.48 6.64 -11.77
N TRP A 191 -11.08 5.51 -11.34
CA TRP A 191 -11.95 5.49 -10.17
C TRP A 191 -11.23 5.95 -8.90
N THR A 192 -9.99 5.49 -8.68
CA THR A 192 -9.17 5.96 -7.53
C THR A 192 -8.97 7.46 -7.58
N ALA A 193 -8.62 7.99 -8.75
CA ALA A 193 -8.32 9.40 -8.95
C ALA A 193 -9.55 10.28 -8.72
N VAL A 194 -10.67 9.95 -9.36
CA VAL A 194 -11.91 10.76 -9.30
C VAL A 194 -12.53 10.69 -7.91
N VAL A 195 -12.74 9.49 -7.38
CA VAL A 195 -13.33 9.31 -6.04
C VAL A 195 -12.42 9.91 -4.97
N GLY A 196 -11.09 9.72 -5.11
CA GLY A 196 -10.10 10.30 -4.21
C GLY A 196 -10.16 11.81 -4.19
N LEU A 197 -10.18 12.44 -5.36
CA LEU A 197 -10.28 13.89 -5.48
C LEU A 197 -11.60 14.42 -4.89
N LEU A 198 -12.74 13.82 -5.25
CA LEU A 198 -14.05 14.24 -4.74
C LEU A 198 -14.14 14.14 -3.22
N ALA A 199 -13.75 13.01 -2.65
CA ALA A 199 -13.83 12.79 -1.21
C ALA A 199 -12.89 13.73 -0.42
N THR A 200 -11.64 13.92 -0.88
CA THR A 200 -10.69 14.81 -0.21
C THR A 200 -11.03 16.28 -0.41
N SER A 201 -11.75 16.65 -1.48
CA SER A 201 -12.22 18.02 -1.72
C SER A 201 -13.32 18.48 -0.73
N LEU A 202 -13.93 17.55 0.00
CA LEU A 202 -14.91 17.90 1.03
C LEU A 202 -14.25 18.58 2.25
N ILE A 203 -13.01 18.23 2.57
CA ILE A 203 -12.34 18.68 3.80
C ILE A 203 -11.07 19.47 3.47
N GLY A 204 -10.29 19.06 2.45
CA GLY A 204 -8.99 19.64 2.13
C GLY A 204 -8.98 21.16 1.99
N PRO A 205 -9.88 21.75 1.19
CA PRO A 205 -9.97 23.21 1.04
C PRO A 205 -10.40 23.94 2.33
N VAL A 206 -11.18 23.28 3.18
CA VAL A 206 -11.74 23.91 4.40
C VAL A 206 -10.67 24.13 5.46
N VAL A 207 -9.68 23.22 5.52
CA VAL A 207 -8.57 23.28 6.50
C VAL A 207 -7.30 23.86 5.88
N TRP A 208 -7.41 24.66 4.83
CA TRP A 208 -6.28 25.14 4.05
C TRP A 208 -5.35 26.05 4.86
N VAL A 209 -4.06 25.71 4.88
CA VAL A 209 -2.96 26.51 5.40
C VAL A 209 -1.99 26.78 4.25
N TRP A 210 -1.62 28.04 4.02
CA TRP A 210 -0.72 28.39 2.93
C TRP A 210 0.69 27.86 3.19
N PRO A 211 1.20 26.94 2.30
CA PRO A 211 2.55 26.43 2.43
C PRO A 211 3.59 27.53 2.09
N ASP A 212 4.73 27.47 2.73
CA ASP A 212 5.93 28.16 2.28
C ASP A 212 6.54 27.50 1.03
N ALA A 213 7.64 28.05 0.50
CA ALA A 213 8.30 27.50 -0.69
C ALA A 213 8.75 26.05 -0.51
N THR A 214 9.26 25.70 0.68
CA THR A 214 9.68 24.34 1.04
C THR A 214 8.46 23.41 1.12
N GLY A 215 7.37 23.86 1.75
CA GLY A 215 6.11 23.11 1.83
C GLY A 215 5.53 22.83 0.45
N TRP A 216 5.56 23.77 -0.47
CA TRP A 216 5.15 23.54 -1.87
C TRP A 216 6.03 22.51 -2.58
N ALA A 217 7.36 22.60 -2.42
CA ALA A 217 8.28 21.62 -3.00
C ALA A 217 8.02 20.20 -2.44
N MET A 218 7.79 20.08 -1.12
CA MET A 218 7.46 18.80 -0.49
C MET A 218 6.10 18.27 -0.94
N LEU A 219 5.06 19.13 -1.03
CA LEU A 219 3.74 18.73 -1.55
C LEU A 219 3.85 18.20 -2.97
N ALA A 220 4.59 18.87 -3.84
CA ALA A 220 4.82 18.44 -5.21
C ALA A 220 5.56 17.08 -5.25
N ALA A 221 6.62 16.92 -4.46
CA ALA A 221 7.37 15.66 -4.37
C ALA A 221 6.50 14.50 -3.86
N ILE A 222 5.76 14.70 -2.74
CA ILE A 222 4.82 13.71 -2.19
C ILE A 222 3.78 13.31 -3.24
N ALA A 223 3.19 14.31 -3.91
CA ALA A 223 2.14 14.07 -4.89
C ALA A 223 2.64 13.34 -6.13
N LEU A 224 3.81 13.70 -6.68
CA LEU A 224 4.39 13.06 -7.85
C LEU A 224 4.89 11.65 -7.55
N ILE A 225 5.72 11.50 -6.51
CA ILE A 225 6.30 10.19 -6.13
C ILE A 225 5.18 9.23 -5.73
N GLY A 226 4.24 9.67 -4.88
CA GLY A 226 3.12 8.87 -4.45
C GLY A 226 2.20 8.46 -5.59
N SER A 227 1.93 9.36 -6.53
CA SER A 227 1.09 9.05 -7.70
C SER A 227 1.74 8.01 -8.61
N LEU A 228 3.03 8.17 -8.93
CA LEU A 228 3.77 7.22 -9.77
C LEU A 228 3.87 5.85 -9.09
N ALA A 229 4.19 5.83 -7.80
CA ALA A 229 4.23 4.61 -7.02
C ALA A 229 2.86 3.91 -7.00
N HIS A 230 1.77 4.65 -6.78
CA HIS A 230 0.42 4.09 -6.73
C HIS A 230 -0.06 3.53 -8.08
N ILE A 231 0.21 4.24 -9.19
CA ILE A 231 -0.05 3.76 -10.55
C ILE A 231 0.70 2.46 -10.81
N SER A 232 2.00 2.41 -10.45
CA SER A 232 2.85 1.24 -10.57
C SER A 232 2.31 0.06 -9.76
N PHE A 233 1.81 0.33 -8.54
CA PHE A 233 1.24 -0.68 -7.67
C PHE A 233 -0.07 -1.28 -8.20
N ILE A 234 -1.02 -0.44 -8.64
CA ILE A 234 -2.25 -0.92 -9.29
C ILE A 234 -1.89 -1.78 -10.50
N ARG A 235 -0.92 -1.35 -11.31
CA ARG A 235 -0.46 -2.11 -12.47
C ARG A 235 0.13 -3.45 -12.07
N ALA A 236 0.99 -3.50 -11.05
CA ALA A 236 1.57 -4.73 -10.55
C ALA A 236 0.49 -5.74 -10.09
N LEU A 237 -0.48 -5.28 -9.28
CA LEU A 237 -1.60 -6.10 -8.81
C LEU A 237 -2.54 -6.58 -9.93
N SER A 238 -2.57 -5.89 -11.07
CA SER A 238 -3.33 -6.33 -12.24
C SER A 238 -2.62 -7.42 -13.05
N LEU A 239 -1.29 -7.50 -12.94
CA LEU A 239 -0.46 -8.45 -13.71
C LEU A 239 -0.35 -9.81 -13.07
N THR A 240 -0.45 -9.91 -11.73
CA THR A 240 -0.26 -11.17 -11.00
C THR A 240 -1.05 -11.22 -9.70
N GLN A 241 -1.04 -12.36 -9.04
CA GLN A 241 -1.74 -12.53 -7.75
C GLN A 241 -1.03 -11.72 -6.64
N PRO A 242 -1.79 -11.05 -5.75
CA PRO A 242 -1.23 -10.29 -4.65
C PRO A 242 -0.27 -11.11 -3.76
N SER A 243 -0.61 -12.36 -3.48
CA SER A 243 0.20 -13.27 -2.65
C SER A 243 1.62 -13.48 -3.17
N LEU A 244 1.82 -13.45 -4.50
CA LEU A 244 3.14 -13.59 -5.13
C LEU A 244 4.01 -12.33 -4.97
N LEU A 245 3.41 -11.17 -4.72
CA LEU A 245 4.10 -9.90 -4.59
C LEU A 245 4.49 -9.58 -3.13
N GLN A 246 3.85 -10.23 -2.16
CA GLN A 246 4.03 -9.89 -0.74
C GLN A 246 5.47 -9.97 -0.23
N PRO A 247 6.34 -10.94 -0.62
CA PRO A 247 7.74 -10.95 -0.16
C PRO A 247 8.51 -9.67 -0.54
N TYR A 248 8.19 -9.12 -1.71
CA TYR A 248 8.82 -7.90 -2.19
C TYR A 248 8.30 -6.64 -1.49
N SER A 249 7.07 -6.70 -0.96
CA SER A 249 6.50 -5.60 -0.17
C SER A 249 7.24 -5.38 1.15
N TYR A 250 7.94 -6.39 1.70
CA TYR A 250 8.77 -6.22 2.90
C TYR A 250 9.97 -5.28 2.68
N THR A 251 10.36 -5.02 1.44
CA THR A 251 11.41 -4.02 1.15
C THR A 251 10.99 -2.61 1.58
N LEU A 252 9.69 -2.34 1.73
CA LEU A 252 9.18 -1.08 2.28
C LEU A 252 9.75 -0.83 3.69
N PHE A 253 9.76 -1.85 4.55
CA PHE A 253 10.34 -1.71 5.90
C PHE A 253 11.82 -1.35 5.85
N VAL A 254 12.60 -1.99 4.97
CA VAL A 254 14.03 -1.69 4.80
C VAL A 254 14.23 -0.23 4.39
N TRP A 255 13.47 0.23 3.39
CA TRP A 255 13.53 1.62 2.93
C TRP A 255 13.04 2.60 4.00
N ALA A 256 12.01 2.24 4.76
CA ALA A 256 11.50 3.08 5.85
C ALA A 256 12.52 3.25 6.99
N VAL A 257 13.29 2.21 7.31
CA VAL A 257 14.41 2.30 8.28
C VAL A 257 15.50 3.24 7.74
N ILE A 258 15.87 3.10 6.47
CA ILE A 258 16.89 3.98 5.84
C ILE A 258 16.42 5.44 5.85
N VAL A 259 15.18 5.70 5.45
CA VAL A 259 14.59 7.04 5.43
C VAL A 259 14.45 7.58 6.86
N GLY A 260 13.95 6.76 7.80
CA GLY A 260 13.77 7.12 9.20
C GLY A 260 15.10 7.52 9.85
N TRP A 261 16.13 6.72 9.64
CA TRP A 261 17.46 7.03 10.14
C TRP A 261 18.07 8.29 9.47
N SER A 262 17.95 8.40 8.16
CA SER A 262 18.60 9.49 7.40
C SER A 262 17.97 10.87 7.67
N PHE A 263 16.65 10.95 7.86
CA PHE A 263 15.93 12.22 8.01
C PHE A 263 15.58 12.57 9.46
N PHE A 264 15.41 11.57 10.33
CA PHE A 264 14.92 11.77 11.70
C PHE A 264 15.88 11.24 12.76
N GLY A 265 16.91 10.47 12.40
CA GLY A 265 17.77 9.76 13.35
C GLY A 265 17.05 8.60 14.03
N ASP A 266 15.88 8.21 13.58
CA ASP A 266 15.06 7.14 14.17
C ASP A 266 15.71 5.78 13.87
N VAL A 267 16.10 5.03 14.92
CA VAL A 267 16.59 3.65 14.81
C VAL A 267 15.63 2.74 15.58
N PRO A 268 15.10 1.69 14.96
CA PRO A 268 14.24 0.74 15.66
C PRO A 268 14.96 0.10 16.84
N ASP A 269 14.24 -0.14 17.93
CA ASP A 269 14.80 -0.85 19.08
C ASP A 269 14.96 -2.36 18.79
N ALA A 270 15.64 -3.09 19.69
CA ALA A 270 15.92 -4.51 19.51
C ALA A 270 14.65 -5.37 19.36
N TRP A 271 13.57 -5.00 20.03
CA TRP A 271 12.31 -5.72 19.95
C TRP A 271 11.59 -5.47 18.63
N THR A 272 11.62 -4.23 18.13
CA THR A 272 11.13 -3.89 16.79
C THR A 272 11.88 -4.66 15.71
N TRP A 273 13.22 -4.75 15.80
CA TRP A 273 14.01 -5.59 14.91
C TRP A 273 13.66 -7.07 15.00
N ALA A 274 13.52 -7.62 16.21
CA ALA A 274 13.17 -9.03 16.40
C ALA A 274 11.78 -9.36 15.85
N GLY A 275 10.79 -8.50 16.13
CA GLY A 275 9.43 -8.66 15.62
C GLY A 275 9.36 -8.52 14.09
N ALA A 276 10.02 -7.53 13.53
CA ALA A 276 10.08 -7.33 12.07
C ALA A 276 10.78 -8.53 11.38
N ALA A 277 11.89 -9.01 11.92
CA ALA A 277 12.58 -10.19 11.41
C ALA A 277 11.66 -11.43 11.41
N LEU A 278 10.89 -11.65 12.49
CA LEU A 278 9.94 -12.75 12.58
C LEU A 278 8.80 -12.61 11.55
N ILE A 279 8.26 -11.41 11.35
CA ILE A 279 7.22 -11.13 10.35
C ILE A 279 7.75 -11.41 8.95
N ILE A 280 8.92 -10.86 8.60
CA ILE A 280 9.54 -11.02 7.29
C ILE A 280 9.86 -12.48 7.01
N ALA A 281 10.47 -13.19 7.98
CA ALA A 281 10.82 -14.61 7.85
C ALA A 281 9.56 -15.47 7.63
N SER A 282 8.48 -15.21 8.37
CA SER A 282 7.20 -15.92 8.20
C SER A 282 6.57 -15.65 6.83
N GLY A 283 6.64 -14.42 6.34
CA GLY A 283 6.13 -14.07 5.01
C GLY A 283 6.93 -14.73 3.89
N ILE A 284 8.27 -14.73 3.98
CA ILE A 284 9.15 -15.42 3.01
C ILE A 284 8.90 -16.94 3.05
N TYR A 285 8.71 -17.52 4.24
CA TYR A 285 8.38 -18.94 4.38
C TYR A 285 7.03 -19.27 3.72
N ALA A 286 5.99 -18.46 3.95
CA ALA A 286 4.70 -18.62 3.32
C ALA A 286 4.82 -18.63 1.79
N TRP A 287 5.54 -17.67 1.23
CA TRP A 287 5.80 -17.53 -0.20
C TRP A 287 6.60 -18.70 -0.79
N HIS A 288 7.70 -19.10 -0.13
CA HIS A 288 8.53 -20.23 -0.60
C HIS A 288 7.71 -21.53 -0.71
N ARG A 289 6.84 -21.78 0.29
CA ARG A 289 5.95 -22.94 0.29
C ARG A 289 4.92 -22.91 -0.83
N GLU A 290 4.49 -21.73 -1.25
CA GLU A 290 3.60 -21.56 -2.39
C GLU A 290 4.27 -22.00 -3.70
N ARG A 291 5.52 -21.61 -3.90
CA ARG A 291 6.32 -22.01 -5.07
C ARG A 291 6.58 -23.51 -5.14
N VAL A 292 6.97 -24.12 -4.02
CA VAL A 292 7.33 -25.55 -3.95
C VAL A 292 6.13 -26.48 -4.23
N ARG A 293 4.91 -26.03 -3.95
CA ARG A 293 3.70 -26.85 -4.20
C ARG A 293 3.22 -26.83 -5.64
N GLY A 294 3.86 -26.03 -6.50
CA GLY A 294 3.45 -25.95 -7.90
C GLY A 294 1.94 -25.76 -7.98
N VAL A 295 1.39 -24.70 -7.37
CA VAL A 295 0.03 -24.33 -7.64
C VAL A 295 -0.03 -24.04 -9.11
N ALA A 296 -0.41 -25.05 -9.87
CA ALA A 296 -0.74 -24.95 -11.25
C ALA A 296 -1.74 -23.79 -11.34
N THR A 297 -1.32 -22.73 -11.96
CA THR A 297 -2.18 -21.64 -12.40
C THR A 297 -3.19 -22.26 -13.35
N THR A 298 -4.33 -22.68 -12.86
CA THR A 298 -5.56 -22.88 -13.62
C THR A 298 -6.33 -21.57 -13.66
#